data_7380a8a70f31b60c3a806946a53af448
#
_entry.id   7380a8a70f31b60c3a806946a53af448
#
_cell.length_a   1.000
_cell.length_b   1.000
_cell.length_c   1.000
_cell.angle_alpha   90.00
_cell.angle_beta   90.00
_cell.angle_gamma   90.00
#
_symmetry.space_group_name_H-M   'P 1'
#
loop_
_entity.id
_entity.type
_entity.pdbx_description
1 polymer ?
#
loop_
_entity_poly.entity_id
_entity_poly.type
_entity_poly.pdbx_seq_one_letter_code
_entity_poly.pdbx_strand_id
1 'polypeptide(L)'
;MHINCGGEETRSGNIVYEEDKDEGGPAKFLPKKDNWGFSSSGHFWDGDKIASDYIATNVSILKMNYSELYTTARLSPLSLTYYGRCLADGNYSVKLHFAEIIMRDNESFHSLGRRIFYVYIQVVNLLIFCPQDFYRR
;
A
#
# COMPACT_ATOMS: atom_id res chain seq x y z
N MET A 1 8.77 7.55 -11.00
CA MET A 1 8.21 7.58 -9.64
C MET A 1 7.97 6.15 -9.20
N HIS A 2 8.63 5.71 -8.15
CA HIS A 2 8.48 4.37 -7.57
C HIS A 2 8.36 4.55 -6.05
N ILE A 3 7.33 4.00 -5.43
CA ILE A 3 7.01 4.24 -4.02
C ILE A 3 6.85 2.89 -3.32
N ASN A 4 7.52 2.75 -2.18
CA ASN A 4 7.31 1.63 -1.25
C ASN A 4 6.25 2.04 -0.22
N CYS A 5 4.99 1.73 -0.52
CA CYS A 5 3.83 2.21 0.23
C CYS A 5 3.81 1.67 1.68
N GLY A 6 4.04 2.54 2.64
CA GLY A 6 4.14 2.20 4.07
C GLY A 6 5.50 1.66 4.49
N GLY A 7 6.51 1.72 3.63
CA GLY A 7 7.84 1.19 3.89
C GLY A 7 8.97 2.19 3.77
N GLU A 8 10.16 1.74 4.11
CA GLU A 8 11.40 2.48 3.94
C GLU A 8 11.88 2.46 2.48
N GLU A 9 12.81 3.35 2.15
CA GLU A 9 13.45 3.31 0.85
C GLU A 9 14.08 1.94 0.61
N THR A 10 13.73 1.33 -0.51
CA THR A 10 14.15 -0.02 -0.84
C THR A 10 14.59 -0.09 -2.29
N ARG A 11 15.68 -0.81 -2.52
CA ARG A 11 16.17 -1.07 -3.87
C ARG A 11 15.81 -2.48 -4.31
N SER A 12 15.16 -2.58 -5.44
CA SER A 12 14.85 -3.86 -6.07
C SER A 12 15.37 -3.89 -7.50
N GLY A 13 16.41 -4.68 -7.73
CA GLY A 13 17.19 -4.63 -8.96
C GLY A 13 17.83 -3.25 -9.17
N ASN A 14 17.55 -2.64 -10.32
CA ASN A 14 18.06 -1.30 -10.67
C ASN A 14 17.08 -0.16 -10.29
N ILE A 15 15.96 -0.49 -9.64
CA ILE A 15 14.93 0.48 -9.29
C ILE A 15 15.02 0.80 -7.80
N VAL A 16 15.02 2.09 -7.48
CA VAL A 16 14.88 2.59 -6.11
C VAL A 16 13.42 2.97 -5.89
N TYR A 17 12.82 2.38 -4.85
CA TYR A 17 11.49 2.72 -4.37
C TYR A 17 11.63 3.67 -3.19
N GLU A 18 11.06 4.85 -3.33
CA GLU A 18 11.10 5.90 -2.32
C GLU A 18 10.29 5.49 -1.08
N GLU A 19 10.73 5.96 0.08
CA GLU A 19 10.05 5.68 1.35
C GLU A 19 8.69 6.37 1.46
N ASP A 20 7.75 5.68 2.09
CA ASP A 20 6.45 6.21 2.50
C ASP A 20 6.11 5.76 3.92
N LYS A 21 7.04 5.94 4.85
CA LYS A 21 6.91 5.53 6.26
C LYS A 21 6.28 6.57 7.18
N ASP A 22 5.86 7.70 6.65
CA ASP A 22 5.22 8.72 7.48
C ASP A 22 3.97 8.18 8.15
N GLU A 23 3.75 8.64 9.37
CA GLU A 23 2.57 8.28 10.13
C GLU A 23 1.29 8.60 9.36
N GLY A 24 0.40 7.62 9.32
CA GLY A 24 -0.94 7.78 8.78
C GLY A 24 -1.85 8.59 9.70
N GLY A 25 -3.12 8.68 9.33
CA GLY A 25 -4.13 9.35 10.14
C GLY A 25 -5.48 9.39 9.43
N PRO A 26 -6.54 9.75 10.17
CA PRO A 26 -7.92 9.72 9.67
C PRO A 26 -8.20 10.73 8.56
N ALA A 27 -7.43 11.81 8.49
CA ALA A 27 -7.50 12.81 7.42
C ALA A 27 -6.11 13.43 7.27
N LYS A 28 -5.30 12.88 6.38
CA LYS A 28 -3.92 13.30 6.23
C LYS A 28 -3.59 13.55 4.77
N PHE A 29 -2.87 14.64 4.53
CA PHE A 29 -2.23 14.94 3.26
C PHE A 29 -0.77 15.25 3.52
N LEU A 30 0.12 14.52 2.86
CA LEU A 30 1.56 14.72 2.97
C LEU A 30 2.17 14.90 1.56
N PRO A 31 2.64 16.09 1.25
CA PRO A 31 3.47 16.28 0.08
C PRO A 31 4.86 15.71 0.35
N LYS A 32 5.34 14.89 -0.57
CA LYS A 32 6.70 14.33 -0.55
C LYS A 32 7.51 15.01 -1.63
N LYS A 33 8.66 15.57 -1.26
CA LYS A 33 9.58 16.24 -2.16
C LYS A 33 8.84 16.98 -3.30
N ASP A 34 9.36 16.97 -4.51
CA ASP A 34 8.83 17.80 -5.59
C ASP A 34 7.85 17.08 -6.52
N ASN A 35 7.81 15.76 -6.51
CA ASN A 35 7.19 14.98 -7.58
C ASN A 35 6.00 14.10 -7.15
N TRP A 36 5.75 13.88 -5.87
CA TRP A 36 4.60 13.12 -5.41
C TRP A 36 4.09 13.51 -4.02
N GLY A 37 2.98 12.96 -3.64
CA GLY A 37 2.39 13.08 -2.33
C GLY A 37 1.32 12.03 -2.13
N PHE A 38 0.86 11.86 -0.91
CA PHE A 38 -0.28 11.00 -0.63
C PHE A 38 -1.30 11.66 0.27
N SER A 39 -2.52 11.16 0.21
CA SER A 39 -3.56 11.46 1.18
C SER A 39 -4.26 10.17 1.61
N SER A 40 -4.67 10.15 2.87
CA SER A 40 -5.48 9.08 3.44
C SER A 40 -6.71 9.66 4.11
N SER A 41 -7.80 8.89 4.09
CA SER A 41 -9.03 9.25 4.78
C SER A 41 -9.67 8.04 5.45
N GLY A 42 -10.45 8.31 6.50
CA GLY A 42 -11.14 7.32 7.30
C GLY A 42 -10.44 7.01 8.61
N HIS A 43 -11.24 6.71 9.62
CA HIS A 43 -10.79 6.34 10.95
C HIS A 43 -11.04 4.84 11.17
N PHE A 44 -10.08 4.12 11.72
CA PHE A 44 -10.33 2.76 12.17
C PHE A 44 -11.31 2.81 13.35
N TRP A 45 -12.30 1.94 13.35
CA TRP A 45 -13.40 1.95 14.33
C TRP A 45 -12.93 1.69 15.77
N ASP A 46 -11.83 1.03 15.94
CA ASP A 46 -11.23 0.71 17.23
C ASP A 46 -10.54 1.95 17.80
N GLY A 47 -11.17 2.58 18.79
CA GLY A 47 -10.86 3.93 19.26
C GLY A 47 -9.50 4.15 19.92
N ASP A 48 -8.74 3.09 20.20
CA ASP A 48 -7.44 3.16 20.89
C ASP A 48 -6.24 3.06 19.93
N LYS A 49 -6.46 3.15 18.61
CA LYS A 49 -5.41 2.94 17.62
C LYS A 49 -4.54 4.17 17.42
N ILE A 50 -3.24 3.94 17.54
CA ILE A 50 -2.16 4.90 17.41
C ILE A 50 -1.81 5.09 15.91
N ALA A 51 -1.09 6.13 15.56
CA ALA A 51 -0.64 6.43 14.20
C ALA A 51 0.09 5.27 13.50
N SER A 52 0.73 4.37 14.24
CA SER A 52 1.35 3.14 13.74
C SER A 52 0.37 2.15 13.09
N ASP A 53 -0.91 2.25 13.39
CA ASP A 53 -1.93 1.31 12.89
C ASP A 53 -2.30 1.53 11.41
N TYR A 54 -1.78 2.60 10.81
CA TYR A 54 -1.90 2.88 9.38
C TYR A 54 -0.79 2.24 8.54
N ILE A 55 0.09 1.47 9.15
CA ILE A 55 1.13 0.68 8.49
C ILE A 55 1.08 -0.74 9.01
N ALA A 56 0.91 -1.70 8.11
CA ALA A 56 1.05 -3.12 8.43
C ALA A 56 2.47 -3.59 8.16
N THR A 57 2.97 -4.47 9.00
CA THR A 57 4.27 -5.10 8.83
C THR A 57 4.11 -6.62 8.74
N ASN A 58 4.73 -7.20 7.72
CA ASN A 58 4.78 -8.63 7.55
C ASN A 58 6.08 -9.18 8.14
N VAL A 59 5.95 -9.99 9.17
CA VAL A 59 7.10 -10.66 9.82
C VAL A 59 7.47 -12.01 9.20
N SER A 60 6.75 -12.45 8.15
CA SER A 60 7.04 -13.71 7.46
C SER A 60 8.12 -13.54 6.41
N ILE A 61 8.93 -14.58 6.23
CA ILE A 61 9.85 -14.67 5.10
C ILE A 61 9.05 -14.97 3.83
N LEU A 62 9.04 -14.03 2.91
CA LEU A 62 8.39 -14.19 1.62
C LEU A 62 9.38 -14.82 0.62
N LYS A 63 8.97 -15.92 0.00
CA LYS A 63 9.78 -16.66 -1.00
C LYS A 63 9.44 -16.21 -2.43
N MET A 64 9.40 -14.92 -2.68
CA MET A 64 9.08 -14.37 -3.99
C MET A 64 10.08 -13.30 -4.40
N ASN A 65 10.18 -13.06 -5.70
CA ASN A 65 10.97 -11.95 -6.21
C ASN A 65 10.39 -10.62 -5.70
N TYR A 66 11.29 -9.69 -5.35
CA TYR A 66 10.90 -8.37 -4.80
C TYR A 66 10.19 -8.44 -3.45
N SER A 67 10.49 -9.46 -2.66
CA SER A 67 9.85 -9.69 -1.35
C SER A 67 9.99 -8.48 -0.41
N GLU A 68 11.02 -7.67 -0.57
CA GLU A 68 11.26 -6.45 0.19
C GLU A 68 10.11 -5.44 0.09
N LEU A 69 9.46 -5.37 -1.08
CA LEU A 69 8.33 -4.46 -1.32
C LEU A 69 7.03 -4.92 -0.65
N TYR A 70 6.98 -6.16 -0.17
CA TYR A 70 5.79 -6.75 0.44
C TYR A 70 5.96 -6.99 1.95
N THR A 71 7.00 -6.40 2.57
CA THR A 71 7.21 -6.49 4.01
C THR A 71 6.34 -5.51 4.78
N THR A 72 6.01 -4.40 4.17
CA THR A 72 5.16 -3.36 4.75
C THR A 72 4.06 -2.96 3.78
N ALA A 73 2.96 -2.47 4.31
CA ALA A 73 1.87 -1.91 3.52
C ALA A 73 1.20 -0.77 4.27
N ARG A 74 0.85 0.28 3.54
CA ARG A 74 0.02 1.35 4.09
C ARG A 74 -1.44 0.89 4.17
N LEU A 75 -2.05 1.16 5.30
CA LEU A 75 -3.45 0.88 5.55
C LEU A 75 -4.28 2.15 5.52
N SER A 76 -5.49 2.05 5.02
CA SER A 76 -6.49 3.11 5.13
C SER A 76 -7.88 2.47 5.20
N PRO A 77 -8.74 2.90 6.12
CA PRO A 77 -10.07 2.30 6.27
C PRO A 77 -11.05 2.77 5.18
N LEU A 78 -10.81 3.89 4.55
CA LEU A 78 -11.73 4.45 3.54
C LEU A 78 -11.05 4.68 2.19
N SER A 79 -10.05 5.57 2.12
CA SER A 79 -9.36 5.84 0.87
C SER A 79 -7.89 6.17 1.06
N LEU A 80 -7.11 5.81 0.06
CA LEU A 80 -5.70 6.11 -0.04
C LEU A 80 -5.42 6.58 -1.47
N THR A 81 -4.84 7.76 -1.59
CA THR A 81 -4.55 8.36 -2.90
C THR A 81 -3.09 8.78 -2.97
N TYR A 82 -2.42 8.39 -4.03
CA TYR A 82 -1.09 8.86 -4.38
C TYR A 82 -1.17 9.82 -5.57
N TYR A 83 -0.51 10.95 -5.44
CA TYR A 83 -0.49 12.01 -6.44
C TYR A 83 0.87 12.08 -7.10
N GLY A 84 0.95 11.85 -8.39
CA GLY A 84 2.12 12.23 -9.19
C GLY A 84 1.98 13.70 -9.59
N ARG A 85 3.03 14.49 -9.36
CA ARG A 85 3.07 15.93 -9.66
C ARG A 85 4.17 16.23 -10.67
N CYS A 86 4.01 17.31 -11.40
CA CYS A 86 5.00 17.80 -12.37
C CYS A 86 5.37 16.72 -13.41
N LEU A 87 4.43 15.87 -13.77
CA LEU A 87 4.62 14.90 -14.84
C LEU A 87 4.59 15.63 -16.18
N ALA A 88 5.53 15.29 -17.06
CA ALA A 88 5.53 15.82 -18.43
C ALA A 88 4.30 15.28 -19.18
N ASP A 89 3.91 15.96 -20.25
CA ASP A 89 2.84 15.47 -21.11
C ASP A 89 3.28 14.20 -21.83
N GLY A 90 2.44 13.14 -21.80
CA GLY A 90 2.77 11.86 -22.42
C GLY A 90 1.99 10.69 -21.87
N ASN A 91 2.30 9.50 -22.39
CA ASN A 91 1.73 8.25 -21.96
C ASN A 91 2.54 7.64 -20.82
N TYR A 92 1.87 7.20 -19.77
CA TYR A 92 2.48 6.59 -18.60
C TYR A 92 1.99 5.17 -18.38
N SER A 93 2.89 4.30 -17.97
CA SER A 93 2.55 2.96 -17.48
C SER A 93 2.49 2.98 -15.95
N VAL A 94 1.38 2.56 -15.37
CA VAL A 94 1.22 2.41 -13.92
C VAL A 94 1.29 0.95 -13.57
N LYS A 95 2.20 0.58 -12.67
CA LYS A 95 2.32 -0.76 -12.10
C LYS A 95 1.97 -0.68 -10.62
N LEU A 96 0.94 -1.40 -10.21
CA LEU A 96 0.50 -1.48 -8.83
C LEU A 96 0.84 -2.86 -8.29
N HIS A 97 1.42 -2.87 -7.10
CA HIS A 97 1.79 -4.08 -6.38
C HIS A 97 0.89 -4.22 -5.16
N PHE A 98 0.18 -5.31 -5.05
CA PHE A 98 -0.69 -5.60 -3.93
C PHE A 98 -0.30 -6.91 -3.28
N ALA A 99 -0.35 -6.97 -1.96
CA ALA A 99 -0.16 -8.17 -1.18
C ALA A 99 -1.05 -8.15 0.06
N GLU A 100 -1.69 -9.28 0.37
CA GLU A 100 -2.33 -9.45 1.67
C GLU A 100 -1.29 -9.97 2.67
N ILE A 101 -0.91 -9.12 3.61
CA ILE A 101 0.14 -9.40 4.58
C ILE A 101 -0.37 -9.56 6.02
N ILE A 102 -1.66 -9.33 6.26
CA ILE A 102 -2.29 -9.40 7.57
C ILE A 102 -3.16 -10.65 7.68
N MET A 103 -4.12 -10.81 6.76
CA MET A 103 -5.04 -11.92 6.75
C MET A 103 -4.40 -13.13 6.08
N ARG A 104 -3.83 -14.00 6.87
CA ARG A 104 -3.14 -15.21 6.38
C ARG A 104 -4.01 -16.43 6.62
N ASP A 105 -3.86 -17.40 5.74
CA ASP A 105 -4.50 -18.72 5.81
C ASP A 105 -3.80 -19.60 6.88
N ASN A 106 -3.94 -19.20 8.14
CA ASN A 106 -3.38 -19.92 9.29
C ASN A 106 -4.45 -20.54 10.17
N GLU A 107 -5.67 -20.71 9.63
CA GLU A 107 -6.84 -21.25 10.32
C GLU A 107 -7.21 -20.51 11.63
N SER A 108 -6.71 -19.29 11.82
CA SER A 108 -7.05 -18.45 12.96
C SER A 108 -8.29 -17.62 12.68
N PHE A 109 -9.02 -17.24 13.71
CA PHE A 109 -10.18 -16.34 13.61
C PHE A 109 -9.83 -15.00 12.94
N HIS A 110 -8.61 -14.51 13.11
CA HIS A 110 -8.13 -13.25 12.53
C HIS A 110 -7.77 -13.35 11.04
N SER A 111 -7.71 -14.56 10.48
CA SER A 111 -7.43 -14.78 9.05
C SER A 111 -8.69 -14.86 8.19
N LEU A 112 -9.88 -14.77 8.80
CA LEU A 112 -11.15 -14.77 8.09
C LEU A 112 -11.46 -13.37 7.56
N GLY A 113 -11.16 -13.13 6.32
CA GLY A 113 -11.49 -11.84 5.70
C GLY A 113 -11.06 -11.75 4.24
N ARG A 114 -11.66 -10.82 3.53
CA ARG A 114 -11.28 -10.45 2.16
C ARG A 114 -11.21 -8.95 2.06
N ARG A 115 -10.18 -8.45 1.41
CA ARG A 115 -10.11 -7.04 1.04
C ARG A 115 -10.65 -6.87 -0.37
N ILE A 116 -11.66 -6.06 -0.49
CA ILE A 116 -12.26 -5.68 -1.77
C ILE A 116 -12.20 -4.17 -1.85
N PHE A 117 -11.62 -3.65 -2.91
CA PHE A 117 -11.47 -2.22 -3.10
C PHE A 117 -11.42 -1.84 -4.57
N TYR A 118 -11.78 -0.60 -4.85
CA TYR A 118 -11.66 -0.02 -6.17
C TYR A 118 -10.32 0.68 -6.33
N VAL A 119 -9.72 0.51 -7.49
CA VAL A 119 -8.54 1.28 -7.89
C VAL A 119 -8.94 2.26 -8.98
N TYR A 120 -8.64 3.51 -8.74
CA TYR A 120 -8.86 4.60 -9.67
C TYR A 120 -7.51 5.11 -10.18
N ILE A 121 -7.33 5.12 -11.49
CA ILE A 121 -6.17 5.74 -12.13
C ILE A 121 -6.74 6.83 -13.02
N GLN A 122 -6.78 8.06 -12.51
CA GLN A 122 -7.48 9.18 -13.13
C GLN A 122 -8.97 8.83 -13.40
N VAL A 123 -9.32 8.62 -14.67
CA VAL A 123 -10.71 8.30 -15.09
C VAL A 123 -10.96 6.79 -15.23
N VAL A 124 -9.94 5.96 -15.07
CA VAL A 124 -10.08 4.50 -15.17
C VAL A 124 -10.40 3.91 -13.81
N ASN A 125 -11.43 3.08 -13.75
CA ASN A 125 -11.87 2.41 -12.54
C ASN A 125 -11.70 0.91 -12.68
N LEU A 126 -11.03 0.28 -11.71
CA LEU A 126 -10.78 -1.17 -11.65
C LEU A 126 -11.21 -1.70 -10.28
N LEU A 127 -12.02 -2.75 -10.28
CA LEU A 127 -12.34 -3.49 -9.06
C LEU A 127 -11.27 -4.56 -8.81
N ILE A 128 -10.63 -4.50 -7.66
CA ILE A 128 -9.61 -5.46 -7.26
C ILE A 128 -10.12 -6.31 -6.11
N PHE A 129 -9.99 -7.62 -6.28
CA PHE A 129 -10.10 -8.59 -5.21
C PHE A 129 -8.68 -9.00 -4.82
N CYS A 130 -8.32 -8.81 -3.57
CA CYS A 130 -7.06 -9.33 -3.05
C CYS A 130 -7.33 -10.74 -2.46
N PRO A 131 -7.08 -11.82 -3.22
CA PRO A 131 -7.29 -13.17 -2.73
C PRO A 131 -6.20 -13.53 -1.72
N GLN A 132 -6.56 -14.32 -0.73
CA GLN A 132 -5.60 -14.89 0.24
C GLN A 132 -4.55 -15.80 -0.43
N ASP A 133 -4.84 -16.30 -1.64
CA ASP A 133 -4.03 -17.30 -2.35
C ASP A 133 -2.92 -16.72 -3.25
N PHE A 134 -2.68 -15.42 -3.24
CA PHE A 134 -1.67 -14.81 -4.12
C PHE A 134 -0.23 -15.32 -3.85
N TYR A 135 -0.03 -16.07 -2.76
CA TYR A 135 1.25 -16.64 -2.35
C TYR A 135 1.46 -18.11 -2.71
N ARG A 136 0.50 -18.77 -3.38
CA ARG A 136 0.60 -20.20 -3.72
C ARG A 136 1.10 -20.53 -5.13
N ARG A 137 1.61 -19.57 -5.88
CA ARG A 137 2.20 -19.87 -7.19
C ARG A 137 3.65 -19.44 -7.28
#